data_84b48b650b852cc3f2fe25ac081401e6
#
_entry.id   84b48b650b852cc3f2fe25ac081401e6
#
_cell.length_a   1.000
_cell.length_b   1.000
_cell.length_c   1.000
_cell.angle_alpha   90.00
_cell.angle_beta   90.00
_cell.angle_gamma   90.00
#
_symmetry.space_group_name_H-M   'P 1'
#
loop_
_entity.id
_entity.type
_entity.pdbx_description
1 polymer ?
#
loop_
_entity_poly.entity_id
_entity_poly.type
_entity_poly.pdbx_seq_one_letter_code
_entity_poly.pdbx_strand_id
1 'polypeptide(L)'
;MIQLSGAGKRYGPKILFEDAGWLVTPKERTGIVGANGTGKSSLLKVLAGIEGLDSGSISVQRGVSIGYLPQEGLSLSGRSVFAECMTVFHDLRALEEEQEQLAARMGELDPASTEYAAVADRFHRVESEFRARDGYAIEAQVGTVLGGLGFGERDWKRRTE
;
A
#
# COMPACT_ATOMS: atom_id res chain seq x y z
N MET A 1 -16.37 1.95 0.73
CA MET A 1 -17.44 0.97 0.42
C MET A 1 -16.90 0.01 -0.62
N ILE A 2 -17.08 -1.30 -0.41
CA ILE A 2 -16.73 -2.34 -1.39
C ILE A 2 -17.98 -3.16 -1.62
N GLN A 3 -18.35 -3.44 -2.89
CA GLN A 3 -19.52 -4.19 -3.24
C GLN A 3 -19.17 -5.35 -4.17
N LEU A 4 -19.60 -6.53 -3.82
CA LEU A 4 -19.67 -7.72 -4.68
C LEU A 4 -21.08 -7.87 -5.23
N SER A 5 -21.18 -8.19 -6.52
CA SER A 5 -22.48 -8.39 -7.20
C SER A 5 -22.39 -9.62 -8.09
N GLY A 6 -23.20 -10.64 -7.81
CA GLY A 6 -23.24 -11.89 -8.55
C GLY A 6 -21.88 -12.60 -8.62
N ALA A 7 -21.06 -12.41 -7.61
CA ALA A 7 -19.67 -12.86 -7.61
C ALA A 7 -19.55 -14.38 -7.55
N GLY A 8 -18.75 -14.95 -8.45
CA GLY A 8 -18.44 -16.38 -8.47
C GLY A 8 -16.96 -16.63 -8.61
N LYS A 9 -16.50 -17.69 -7.92
CA LYS A 9 -15.11 -18.17 -7.98
C LYS A 9 -15.05 -19.68 -7.95
N ARG A 10 -14.20 -20.25 -8.82
CA ARG A 10 -13.94 -21.68 -8.88
C ARG A 10 -12.45 -21.97 -9.04
N TYR A 11 -12.04 -23.17 -8.64
CA TYR A 11 -10.74 -23.74 -8.95
C TYR A 11 -10.94 -25.08 -9.68
N GLY A 12 -10.72 -25.07 -10.99
CA GLY A 12 -11.05 -26.21 -11.84
C GLY A 12 -12.54 -26.56 -11.72
N PRO A 13 -12.89 -27.83 -11.41
CA PRO A 13 -14.28 -28.26 -11.24
C PRO A 13 -14.90 -27.82 -9.91
N LYS A 14 -14.10 -27.35 -8.95
CA LYS A 14 -14.58 -27.00 -7.59
C LYS A 14 -15.09 -25.57 -7.56
N ILE A 15 -16.39 -25.42 -7.34
CA ILE A 15 -17.01 -24.12 -7.06
C ILE A 15 -16.74 -23.78 -5.59
N LEU A 16 -16.20 -22.57 -5.36
CA LEU A 16 -15.99 -22.04 -4.01
C LEU A 16 -17.19 -21.22 -3.53
N PHE A 17 -17.69 -20.36 -4.41
CA PHE A 17 -18.94 -19.61 -4.21
C PHE A 17 -19.51 -19.18 -5.57
N GLU A 18 -20.81 -19.01 -5.63
CA GLU A 18 -21.57 -18.52 -6.79
C GLU A 18 -22.60 -17.49 -6.33
N ASP A 19 -22.91 -16.56 -7.22
CA ASP A 19 -23.92 -15.51 -7.03
C ASP A 19 -23.81 -14.78 -5.69
N ALA A 20 -22.57 -14.60 -5.21
CA ALA A 20 -22.35 -13.95 -3.95
C ALA A 20 -22.57 -12.44 -4.08
N GLY A 21 -23.45 -11.91 -3.25
CA GLY A 21 -23.71 -10.48 -3.08
C GLY A 21 -23.26 -10.04 -1.69
N TRP A 22 -22.40 -9.04 -1.61
CA TRP A 22 -21.98 -8.49 -0.33
C TRP A 22 -21.58 -7.03 -0.44
N LEU A 23 -22.04 -6.21 0.51
CA LEU A 23 -21.71 -4.81 0.64
C LEU A 23 -20.96 -4.59 1.95
N VAL A 24 -19.69 -4.26 1.86
CA VAL A 24 -18.86 -3.86 3.02
C VAL A 24 -18.99 -2.35 3.20
N THR A 25 -19.52 -1.96 4.35
CA THR A 25 -19.77 -0.56 4.69
C THR A 25 -18.66 0.03 5.58
N PRO A 26 -18.49 1.37 5.63
CA PRO A 26 -17.53 2.00 6.52
C PRO A 26 -17.77 1.63 7.99
N LYS A 27 -16.66 1.38 8.73
CA LYS A 27 -16.66 0.98 10.15
C LYS A 27 -17.24 -0.40 10.45
N GLU A 28 -17.64 -1.15 9.43
CA GLU A 28 -18.10 -2.53 9.61
C GLU A 28 -16.95 -3.46 9.99
N ARG A 29 -17.24 -4.41 10.89
CA ARG A 29 -16.34 -5.50 11.25
C ARG A 29 -17.06 -6.81 10.99
N THR A 30 -16.59 -7.56 10.01
CA THR A 30 -17.24 -8.79 9.56
C THR A 30 -16.31 -9.98 9.75
N GLY A 31 -16.84 -11.05 10.36
CA GLY A 31 -16.18 -12.35 10.47
C GLY A 31 -16.67 -13.30 9.39
N ILE A 32 -15.74 -13.90 8.62
CA ILE A 32 -16.07 -14.95 7.64
C ILE A 32 -15.78 -16.30 8.27
N VAL A 33 -16.81 -17.12 8.44
CA VAL A 33 -16.74 -18.44 9.05
C VAL A 33 -17.11 -19.55 8.06
N GLY A 34 -16.56 -20.74 8.26
CA GLY A 34 -16.83 -21.90 7.41
C GLY A 34 -15.71 -22.95 7.52
N ALA A 35 -15.94 -24.16 7.03
CA ALA A 35 -14.97 -25.24 6.99
C ALA A 35 -13.72 -24.89 6.17
N ASN A 36 -12.63 -25.65 6.31
CA ASN A 36 -11.44 -25.45 5.48
C ASN A 36 -11.75 -25.82 4.03
N GLY A 37 -11.19 -25.02 3.11
CA GLY A 37 -11.36 -25.21 1.66
C GLY A 37 -12.70 -24.71 1.10
N THR A 38 -13.52 -23.95 1.87
CA THR A 38 -14.78 -23.34 1.38
C THR A 38 -14.59 -22.02 0.65
N GLY A 39 -13.36 -21.53 0.48
CA GLY A 39 -13.08 -20.32 -0.29
C GLY A 39 -12.96 -19.02 0.53
N LYS A 40 -12.91 -19.10 1.88
CA LYS A 40 -12.75 -17.89 2.73
C LYS A 40 -11.56 -17.02 2.34
N SER A 41 -10.37 -17.64 2.23
CA SER A 41 -9.15 -16.93 1.86
C SER A 41 -9.21 -16.42 0.41
N SER A 42 -9.83 -17.17 -0.51
CA SER A 42 -10.01 -16.75 -1.90
C SER A 42 -10.95 -15.54 -1.99
N LEU A 43 -12.02 -15.51 -1.19
CA LEU A 43 -12.91 -14.36 -1.12
C LEU A 43 -12.17 -13.12 -0.61
N LEU A 44 -11.34 -13.25 0.43
CA LEU A 44 -10.51 -12.13 0.92
C LEU A 44 -9.50 -11.65 -0.12
N LYS A 45 -8.86 -12.57 -0.85
CA LYS A 45 -7.94 -12.22 -1.94
C LYS A 45 -8.63 -11.53 -3.11
N VAL A 46 -9.86 -11.95 -3.44
CA VAL A 46 -10.70 -11.25 -4.44
C VAL A 46 -11.02 -9.84 -3.98
N LEU A 47 -11.45 -9.65 -2.73
CA LEU A 47 -11.72 -8.32 -2.15
C LEU A 47 -10.48 -7.43 -2.17
N ALA A 48 -9.30 -8.02 -1.95
CA ALA A 48 -8.00 -7.33 -1.99
C ALA A 48 -7.48 -7.06 -3.42
N GLY A 49 -8.15 -7.57 -4.46
CA GLY A 49 -7.70 -7.44 -5.84
C GLY A 49 -6.51 -8.33 -6.22
N ILE A 50 -6.15 -9.30 -5.35
CA ILE A 50 -5.05 -10.25 -5.58
C ILE A 50 -5.48 -11.38 -6.54
N GLU A 51 -6.75 -11.79 -6.43
CA GLU A 51 -7.35 -12.77 -7.32
C GLU A 51 -8.56 -12.18 -8.05
N GLY A 52 -8.76 -12.57 -9.31
CA GLY A 52 -9.93 -12.18 -10.10
C GLY A 52 -11.16 -13.08 -9.81
N LEU A 53 -12.34 -12.58 -10.11
CA LEU A 53 -13.58 -13.34 -10.16
C LEU A 53 -13.68 -14.15 -11.47
N ASP A 54 -14.41 -15.26 -11.45
CA ASP A 54 -14.79 -16.00 -12.66
C ASP A 54 -16.15 -15.53 -13.21
N SER A 55 -17.01 -14.96 -12.34
CA SER A 55 -18.26 -14.32 -12.73
C SER A 55 -18.62 -13.19 -11.78
N GLY A 56 -19.53 -12.30 -12.19
CA GLY A 56 -19.95 -11.14 -11.42
C GLY A 56 -18.95 -10.00 -11.45
N SER A 57 -19.04 -9.11 -10.45
CA SER A 57 -18.18 -7.93 -10.39
C SER A 57 -17.89 -7.50 -8.96
N ILE A 58 -16.76 -6.78 -8.80
CA ILE A 58 -16.40 -6.07 -7.58
C ILE A 58 -16.28 -4.58 -7.89
N SER A 59 -16.89 -3.76 -7.05
CA SER A 59 -16.82 -2.30 -7.12
C SER A 59 -16.23 -1.75 -5.84
N VAL A 60 -15.18 -0.92 -5.97
CA VAL A 60 -14.52 -0.25 -4.85
C VAL A 60 -14.72 1.25 -5.00
N GLN A 61 -15.22 1.89 -3.94
CA GLN A 61 -15.41 3.33 -3.93
C GLN A 61 -14.07 4.05 -4.11
N ARG A 62 -14.06 5.09 -4.91
CA ARG A 62 -12.88 5.92 -5.16
C ARG A 62 -12.28 6.45 -3.83
N GLY A 63 -10.96 6.34 -3.69
CA GLY A 63 -10.23 6.76 -2.49
C GLY A 63 -10.20 5.74 -1.34
N VAL A 64 -10.76 4.54 -1.54
CA VAL A 64 -10.62 3.43 -0.58
C VAL A 64 -9.33 2.68 -0.87
N SER A 65 -8.46 2.57 0.14
CA SER A 65 -7.30 1.67 0.14
C SER A 65 -7.66 0.35 0.80
N ILE A 66 -7.14 -0.75 0.26
CA ILE A 66 -7.37 -2.10 0.78
C ILE A 66 -6.03 -2.71 1.16
N GLY A 67 -5.90 -3.11 2.42
CA GLY A 67 -4.76 -3.89 2.92
C GLY A 67 -5.15 -5.36 3.10
N TYR A 68 -4.27 -6.27 2.71
CA TYR A 68 -4.44 -7.71 2.91
C TYR A 68 -3.31 -8.27 3.76
N LEU A 69 -3.64 -8.91 4.87
CA LEU A 69 -2.68 -9.61 5.71
C LEU A 69 -2.80 -11.12 5.45
N PRO A 70 -1.78 -11.75 4.84
CA PRO A 70 -1.77 -13.19 4.58
C PRO A 70 -1.74 -14.01 5.89
N GLN A 71 -2.40 -15.16 5.90
CA GLN A 71 -2.37 -16.09 7.04
C GLN A 71 -1.00 -16.76 7.20
N GLU A 72 -0.29 -17.02 6.10
CA GLU A 72 1.01 -17.70 6.08
C GLU A 72 2.20 -16.77 6.40
N GLY A 73 1.91 -15.53 6.82
CA GLY A 73 2.91 -14.50 7.04
C GLY A 73 3.34 -13.79 5.75
N LEU A 74 4.27 -12.87 5.90
CA LEU A 74 4.85 -12.11 4.79
C LEU A 74 6.17 -12.75 4.38
N SER A 75 6.42 -12.86 3.08
CA SER A 75 7.76 -13.18 2.56
C SER A 75 8.62 -11.93 2.74
N LEU A 76 9.43 -11.93 3.78
CA LEU A 76 10.30 -10.80 4.10
C LEU A 76 11.64 -10.94 3.36
N SER A 77 12.28 -9.81 3.06
CA SER A 77 13.47 -9.77 2.19
C SER A 77 14.78 -9.65 2.97
N GLY A 78 14.78 -9.90 4.28
CA GLY A 78 15.96 -9.76 5.15
C GLY A 78 16.40 -8.29 5.36
N ARG A 79 15.55 -7.32 5.02
CA ARG A 79 15.74 -5.91 5.38
C ARG A 79 15.59 -5.74 6.89
N SER A 80 15.98 -4.58 7.42
CA SER A 80 15.62 -4.25 8.80
C SER A 80 14.11 -4.05 8.95
N VAL A 81 13.57 -4.27 10.16
CA VAL A 81 12.15 -4.07 10.47
C VAL A 81 11.68 -2.68 10.01
N PHE A 82 12.45 -1.64 10.32
CA PHE A 82 12.12 -0.27 9.90
C PHE A 82 12.14 -0.12 8.38
N ALA A 83 13.19 -0.63 7.72
CA ALA A 83 13.30 -0.55 6.26
C ALA A 83 12.20 -1.33 5.54
N GLU A 84 11.73 -2.45 6.11
CA GLU A 84 10.61 -3.19 5.56
C GLU A 84 9.30 -2.38 5.65
N CYS A 85 9.05 -1.73 6.79
CA CYS A 85 7.89 -0.84 6.94
C CYS A 85 7.96 0.35 5.96
N MET A 86 9.16 0.89 5.70
CA MET A 86 9.35 1.99 4.76
C MET A 86 9.05 1.62 3.31
N THR A 87 9.03 0.32 2.95
CA THR A 87 8.71 -0.10 1.57
C THR A 87 7.29 0.27 1.13
N VAL A 88 6.36 0.44 2.07
CA VAL A 88 4.99 0.88 1.79
C VAL A 88 4.95 2.29 1.20
N PHE A 89 5.98 3.10 1.47
CA PHE A 89 6.09 4.49 1.06
C PHE A 89 7.00 4.69 -0.15
N HIS A 90 7.16 3.66 -1.00
CA HIS A 90 8.07 3.70 -2.15
C HIS A 90 7.83 4.90 -3.09
N ASP A 91 6.56 5.29 -3.31
CA ASP A 91 6.20 6.45 -4.14
C ASP A 91 6.70 7.77 -3.52
N LEU A 92 6.59 7.90 -2.19
CA LEU A 92 7.06 9.09 -1.48
C LEU A 92 8.59 9.15 -1.45
N ARG A 93 9.25 8.01 -1.31
CA ARG A 93 10.71 7.93 -1.42
C ARG A 93 11.21 8.29 -2.81
N ALA A 94 10.48 7.90 -3.86
CA ALA A 94 10.82 8.32 -5.22
C ALA A 94 10.72 9.84 -5.40
N LEU A 95 9.73 10.50 -4.76
CA LEU A 95 9.64 11.96 -4.76
C LEU A 95 10.79 12.61 -3.97
N GLU A 96 11.20 12.04 -2.84
CA GLU A 96 12.34 12.50 -2.05
C GLU A 96 13.65 12.41 -2.85
N GLU A 97 13.90 11.26 -3.48
CA GLU A 97 15.06 11.06 -4.35
C GLU A 97 15.07 12.02 -5.56
N GLU A 98 13.91 12.26 -6.19
CA GLU A 98 13.78 13.24 -7.27
C GLU A 98 14.05 14.66 -6.77
N GLN A 99 13.58 15.02 -5.58
CA GLN A 99 13.83 16.32 -4.96
C GLN A 99 15.33 16.54 -4.71
N GLU A 100 16.04 15.55 -4.19
CA GLU A 100 17.50 15.59 -3.98
C GLU A 100 18.25 15.76 -5.29
N GLN A 101 17.88 15.02 -6.34
CA GLN A 101 18.50 15.12 -7.67
C GLN A 101 18.29 16.51 -8.30
N LEU A 102 17.07 17.05 -8.19
CA LEU A 102 16.76 18.37 -8.70
C LEU A 102 17.50 19.47 -7.93
N ALA A 103 17.60 19.36 -6.61
CA ALA A 103 18.37 20.29 -5.78
C ALA A 103 19.87 20.28 -6.16
N ALA A 104 20.46 19.09 -6.33
CA ALA A 104 21.84 18.95 -6.78
C ALA A 104 22.05 19.61 -8.15
N ARG A 105 21.15 19.35 -9.12
CA ARG A 105 21.22 19.95 -10.45
C ARG A 105 21.08 21.47 -10.43
N MET A 106 20.22 22.03 -9.59
CA MET A 106 20.11 23.48 -9.41
C MET A 106 21.42 24.10 -8.92
N GLY A 107 22.19 23.38 -8.07
CA GLY A 107 23.51 23.84 -7.61
C GLY A 107 24.59 23.93 -8.71
N GLU A 108 24.40 23.22 -9.82
CA GLU A 108 25.36 23.19 -10.96
C GLU A 108 24.99 24.18 -12.08
N LEU A 109 23.76 24.70 -12.07
CA LEU A 109 23.25 25.57 -13.14
C LEU A 109 23.41 27.06 -12.81
N ASP A 110 23.53 27.89 -13.86
CA ASP A 110 23.44 29.34 -13.72
C ASP A 110 22.01 29.75 -13.33
N PRO A 111 21.82 30.42 -12.16
CA PRO A 111 20.50 30.87 -11.71
C PRO A 111 19.75 31.76 -12.71
N ALA A 112 20.45 32.44 -13.65
CA ALA A 112 19.83 33.24 -14.68
C ALA A 112 19.43 32.46 -15.95
N SER A 113 19.73 31.16 -16.00
CA SER A 113 19.44 30.32 -17.16
C SER A 113 17.97 29.88 -17.21
N THR A 114 17.45 29.67 -18.42
CA THR A 114 16.13 29.08 -18.63
C THR A 114 16.06 27.62 -18.12
N GLU A 115 17.19 26.92 -18.12
CA GLU A 115 17.29 25.56 -17.61
C GLU A 115 17.13 25.54 -16.09
N TYR A 116 17.78 26.45 -15.36
CA TYR A 116 17.58 26.61 -13.93
C TYR A 116 16.10 26.85 -13.59
N ALA A 117 15.43 27.77 -14.31
CA ALA A 117 14.03 28.05 -14.08
C ALA A 117 13.14 26.80 -14.27
N ALA A 118 13.40 26.00 -15.31
CA ALA A 118 12.64 24.76 -15.56
C ALA A 118 12.87 23.70 -14.47
N VAL A 119 14.11 23.54 -13.98
CA VAL A 119 14.46 22.62 -12.90
C VAL A 119 13.84 23.09 -11.57
N ALA A 120 13.89 24.38 -11.28
CA ALA A 120 13.28 24.96 -10.08
C ALA A 120 11.76 24.77 -10.06
N ASP A 121 11.07 24.98 -11.20
CA ASP A 121 9.64 24.73 -11.31
C ASP A 121 9.29 23.24 -11.05
N ARG A 122 10.13 22.32 -11.52
CA ARG A 122 9.93 20.89 -11.24
C ARG A 122 10.16 20.58 -9.77
N PHE A 123 11.23 21.12 -9.16
CA PHE A 123 11.53 20.98 -7.74
C PHE A 123 10.35 21.43 -6.87
N HIS A 124 9.79 22.61 -7.12
CA HIS A 124 8.65 23.12 -6.37
C HIS A 124 7.39 22.25 -6.49
N ARG A 125 7.16 21.66 -7.67
CA ARG A 125 6.03 20.72 -7.83
C ARG A 125 6.24 19.45 -7.02
N VAL A 126 7.43 18.85 -7.09
CA VAL A 126 7.78 17.62 -6.34
C VAL A 126 7.72 17.90 -4.83
N GLU A 127 8.29 19.01 -4.37
CA GLU A 127 8.25 19.42 -2.98
C GLU A 127 6.81 19.60 -2.47
N SER A 128 5.97 20.25 -3.27
CA SER A 128 4.57 20.48 -2.92
C SER A 128 3.80 19.17 -2.83
N GLU A 129 4.04 18.22 -3.74
CA GLU A 129 3.42 16.90 -3.71
C GLU A 129 3.89 16.09 -2.51
N PHE A 130 5.20 16.05 -2.24
CA PHE A 130 5.78 15.36 -1.09
C PHE A 130 5.21 15.90 0.24
N ARG A 131 5.12 17.22 0.37
CA ARG A 131 4.54 17.89 1.55
C ARG A 131 3.03 17.61 1.68
N ALA A 132 2.27 17.67 0.59
CA ALA A 132 0.83 17.42 0.59
C ALA A 132 0.48 15.98 1.00
N ARG A 133 1.43 15.06 0.86
CA ARG A 133 1.31 13.65 1.26
C ARG A 133 2.00 13.35 2.60
N ASP A 134 2.29 14.36 3.40
CA ASP A 134 2.96 14.25 4.71
C ASP A 134 4.32 13.52 4.65
N GLY A 135 5.07 13.66 3.55
CA GLY A 135 6.32 12.95 3.31
C GLY A 135 7.34 13.12 4.43
N TYR A 136 7.46 14.30 5.02
CA TYR A 136 8.37 14.57 6.14
C TYR A 136 8.01 13.86 7.45
N ALA A 137 6.77 13.35 7.59
CA ALA A 137 6.30 12.67 8.79
C ALA A 137 6.38 11.14 8.72
N ILE A 138 6.78 10.56 7.57
CA ILE A 138 6.72 9.11 7.34
C ILE A 138 7.52 8.33 8.37
N GLU A 139 8.77 8.71 8.63
CA GLU A 139 9.61 8.01 9.59
C GLU A 139 9.04 8.04 11.00
N ALA A 140 8.49 9.19 11.41
CA ALA A 140 7.82 9.33 12.71
C ALA A 140 6.54 8.48 12.78
N GLN A 141 5.78 8.40 11.69
CA GLN A 141 4.58 7.54 11.61
C GLN A 141 4.96 6.06 11.74
N VAL A 142 5.97 5.60 10.99
CA VAL A 142 6.49 4.23 11.10
C VAL A 142 6.98 3.95 12.51
N GLY A 143 7.74 4.85 13.11
CA GLY A 143 8.20 4.74 14.50
C GLY A 143 7.04 4.63 15.50
N THR A 144 5.99 5.43 15.31
CA THR A 144 4.79 5.38 16.17
C THR A 144 4.08 4.02 16.05
N VAL A 145 3.92 3.50 14.84
CA VAL A 145 3.29 2.19 14.61
C VAL A 145 4.13 1.06 15.22
N LEU A 146 5.44 1.07 14.97
CA LEU A 146 6.35 0.08 15.53
C LEU A 146 6.34 0.10 17.06
N GLY A 147 6.37 1.29 17.67
CA GLY A 147 6.25 1.46 19.11
C GLY A 147 4.93 0.92 19.67
N GLY A 148 3.83 1.18 18.97
CA GLY A 148 2.50 0.64 19.31
C GLY A 148 2.40 -0.89 19.24
N LEU A 149 3.22 -1.51 18.38
CA LEU A 149 3.36 -2.97 18.25
C LEU A 149 4.39 -3.58 19.24
N GLY A 150 5.04 -2.76 20.06
CA GLY A 150 6.01 -3.20 21.06
C GLY A 150 7.46 -3.29 20.55
N PHE A 151 7.76 -2.83 19.33
CA PHE A 151 9.12 -2.72 18.84
C PHE A 151 9.79 -1.47 19.41
N GLY A 152 10.84 -1.64 20.22
CA GLY A 152 11.69 -0.51 20.63
C GLY A 152 12.64 -0.08 19.50
N GLU A 153 13.23 1.12 19.60
CA GLU A 153 14.17 1.63 18.58
C GLU A 153 15.36 0.68 18.30
N ARG A 154 15.76 -0.14 19.28
CA ARG A 154 16.80 -1.15 19.11
C ARG A 154 16.37 -2.27 18.15
N ASP A 155 15.08 -2.58 18.10
CA ASP A 155 14.51 -3.61 17.25
C ASP A 155 14.38 -3.15 15.79
N TRP A 156 14.34 -1.85 15.54
CA TRP A 156 14.16 -1.29 14.19
C TRP A 156 15.26 -1.73 13.22
N LYS A 157 16.48 -1.97 13.75
CA LYS A 157 17.65 -2.42 12.97
C LYS A 157 17.73 -3.94 12.83
N ARG A 158 16.87 -4.70 13.52
CA ARG A 158 16.86 -6.17 13.41
C ARG A 158 16.39 -6.57 12.02
N ARG A 159 17.02 -7.61 11.47
CA ARG A 159 16.62 -8.16 10.18
C ARG A 159 15.31 -8.92 10.30
N THR A 160 14.49 -8.80 9.27
CA THR A 160 13.30 -9.61 9.05
C THR A 160 13.73 -10.90 8.34
N GLU A 161 13.37 -12.04 8.87
CA GLU A 161 13.67 -13.37 8.30
C GLU A 161 12.36 -14.14 8.12
#